data_1071204424ad876da866864c9ffc4320
#
_entry.id   1071204424ad876da866864c9ffc4320
#
_cell.length_a   1.000
_cell.length_b   1.000
_cell.length_c   1.000
_cell.angle_alpha   90.00
_cell.angle_beta   90.00
_cell.angle_gamma   90.00
#
_symmetry.space_group_name_H-M   'P 1'
#
loop_
_entity.id
_entity.type
_entity.pdbx_description
1 polymer ?
#
loop_
_entity_poly.entity_id
_entity_poly.type
_entity_poly.pdbx_seq_one_letter_code
_entity_poly.pdbx_strand_id
1 'polypeptide(L)'
;MKQTIKLVIFFLISVPALAIAEDPAKDKEKQPPAPTEYLTKSAPFKITVELDGFFAPTKEHKISLNPKAWTDMSIVTARQHGQAVKKGEKLVTLETKKLSDAIEAAEKNHPSIKLAHDILEAELKSLEKSTPKTIQNTKRAKQVADEKWQYYEKTGHAEAIRATELSLHFAQQSYDYAKEEYEQLQKMYEADDLTEETEEIILRRAKSSFERSSESLRLSKMRIDRELKITLPEQLKSNRAQNEMNEITHQDTMINLPRTLQEKRFSFEKSRRDLNKIEENLIKMKNDLNSFNVTAPADGVLFYGMNKDGKWVTSAAVAKKLIPGGKLTSHEVFMTIIEPGALKLIAAIPEPKLANLKDGMVTNITPVSNPTLNLSGKIEKVNRVPGAYQLTTSIEGKNKELLPGMSAKLKII
;
A
#
# COMPACT_ATOMS: atom_id res chain seq x y z
N MET A 1 -15.94 -26.23 35.31
CA MET A 1 -15.70 -27.59 35.93
C MET A 1 -14.38 -27.54 36.70
N LYS A 2 -14.48 -27.95 37.98
CA LYS A 2 -13.43 -28.29 38.96
C LYS A 2 -12.55 -27.09 39.41
N GLN A 3 -12.82 -26.41 40.51
CA GLN A 3 -12.67 -26.82 41.92
C GLN A 3 -11.32 -27.50 42.14
N THR A 4 -10.49 -27.11 43.04
CA THR A 4 -10.51 -27.04 44.51
C THR A 4 -9.08 -26.73 44.93
N ILE A 5 -8.58 -26.27 46.05
CA ILE A 5 -8.96 -26.46 47.46
C ILE A 5 -8.10 -25.53 48.28
N LYS A 6 -8.66 -24.97 49.33
CA LYS A 6 -8.05 -24.29 50.45
C LYS A 6 -7.14 -25.24 51.24
N LEU A 7 -6.03 -24.73 51.80
CA LEU A 7 -5.46 -25.29 53.02
C LEU A 7 -5.08 -24.18 54.02
N VAL A 8 -5.84 -24.13 55.08
CA VAL A 8 -5.61 -23.39 56.30
C VAL A 8 -4.74 -24.29 57.20
N ILE A 9 -3.61 -23.78 57.69
CA ILE A 9 -2.90 -24.43 58.78
C ILE A 9 -2.79 -23.44 59.90
N PHE A 10 -3.54 -23.73 60.95
CA PHE A 10 -3.49 -23.22 62.32
C PHE A 10 -2.30 -23.88 63.01
N PHE A 11 -1.39 -23.13 63.63
CA PHE A 11 -0.46 -23.67 64.61
C PHE A 11 -0.59 -22.92 65.93
N LEU A 12 -1.12 -23.62 66.83
CA LEU A 12 -1.29 -23.32 68.26
C LEU A 12 -0.12 -24.00 69.04
N ILE A 13 0.70 -23.31 69.76
CA ILE A 13 1.57 -23.88 70.83
C ILE A 13 1.74 -22.78 71.87
N SER A 14 1.05 -22.79 72.91
CA SER A 14 1.23 -23.32 74.29
C SER A 14 2.39 -22.69 75.02
N VAL A 15 1.95 -22.01 76.12
CA VAL A 15 2.72 -21.48 77.27
C VAL A 15 3.20 -22.65 78.13
N PRO A 16 4.31 -22.50 78.85
CA PRO A 16 4.26 -22.92 80.23
C PRO A 16 4.68 -21.82 81.19
N ALA A 17 3.93 -21.74 82.24
CA ALA A 17 4.28 -21.03 83.53
C ALA A 17 5.12 -21.91 84.43
N LEU A 18 6.01 -21.31 85.19
CA LEU A 18 6.44 -21.71 86.54
C LEU A 18 7.21 -20.55 87.11
N ALA A 19 6.79 -19.91 88.13
CA ALA A 19 6.66 -20.15 89.59
C ALA A 19 7.86 -19.57 90.32
N ILE A 20 7.59 -18.51 91.06
CA ILE A 20 7.79 -18.20 92.49
C ILE A 20 9.17 -18.41 93.08
N ALA A 21 9.71 -17.31 93.59
CA ALA A 21 10.33 -17.25 94.97
C ALA A 21 10.33 -15.80 95.44
N GLU A 22 9.66 -15.60 96.54
CA GLU A 22 9.74 -14.47 97.48
C GLU A 22 11.14 -14.41 98.10
N ASP A 23 11.65 -13.29 98.49
CA ASP A 23 11.37 -12.50 99.72
C ASP A 23 12.36 -11.30 99.87
N PRO A 24 12.26 -10.49 100.90
CA PRO A 24 11.92 -9.05 100.84
C PRO A 24 13.09 -8.18 101.35
N ALA A 25 13.01 -6.92 101.14
CA ALA A 25 13.34 -5.87 102.14
C ALA A 25 13.42 -4.44 101.59
N LYS A 26 12.60 -3.64 102.21
CA LYS A 26 12.83 -2.25 102.68
C LYS A 26 12.82 -1.10 101.66
N ASP A 27 11.70 -0.44 101.73
CA ASP A 27 11.51 1.01 101.88
C ASP A 27 12.70 1.93 101.64
N LYS A 28 12.50 2.79 100.65
CA LYS A 28 12.64 4.25 100.81
C LYS A 28 11.81 4.96 99.78
N GLU A 29 10.71 5.55 100.25
CA GLU A 29 9.99 6.62 99.54
C GLU A 29 10.99 7.67 99.04
N LYS A 30 11.05 7.89 97.75
CA LYS A 30 11.54 9.10 97.13
C LYS A 30 10.36 9.81 96.49
N GLN A 31 10.04 10.97 97.04
CA GLN A 31 9.11 11.93 96.50
C GLN A 31 9.36 12.19 95.05
N PRO A 32 8.29 12.35 94.22
CA PRO A 32 8.43 12.73 92.81
C PRO A 32 9.04 14.15 92.74
N PRO A 33 9.99 14.39 91.86
CA PRO A 33 10.54 15.74 91.68
C PRO A 33 9.41 16.64 91.14
N ALA A 34 9.42 17.88 91.70
CA ALA A 34 8.47 18.93 91.28
C ALA A 34 8.47 19.15 89.80
N PRO A 35 7.31 19.48 89.19
CA PRO A 35 7.23 19.72 87.73
C PRO A 35 8.15 20.90 87.44
N THR A 36 9.13 20.65 86.59
CA THR A 36 9.99 21.70 86.06
C THR A 36 9.14 22.46 85.04
N GLU A 37 8.74 23.67 85.34
CA GLU A 37 8.08 24.58 84.36
C GLU A 37 9.10 24.88 83.25
N TYR A 38 8.87 24.30 82.12
CA TYR A 38 9.58 24.68 80.91
C TYR A 38 8.90 25.91 80.31
N LEU A 39 9.55 27.04 80.38
CA LEU A 39 9.18 28.22 79.62
C LEU A 39 9.39 27.91 78.11
N THR A 40 8.31 27.60 77.39
CA THR A 40 8.32 27.44 75.93
C THR A 40 8.52 28.82 75.34
N LYS A 41 9.67 29.05 74.73
CA LYS A 41 9.90 30.21 73.88
C LYS A 41 9.28 29.93 72.53
N SER A 42 8.36 30.77 72.05
CA SER A 42 7.85 30.73 70.71
C SER A 42 8.98 30.98 69.68
N ALA A 43 9.42 29.95 69.02
CA ALA A 43 10.39 30.05 67.94
C ALA A 43 9.67 29.71 66.63
N PRO A 44 10.00 30.36 65.52
CA PRO A 44 9.40 30.01 64.23
C PRO A 44 9.75 28.57 63.84
N PHE A 45 8.72 27.74 63.66
CA PHE A 45 8.87 26.35 63.19
C PHE A 45 9.29 26.35 61.73
N LYS A 46 10.48 25.83 61.41
CA LYS A 46 10.98 25.68 60.05
C LYS A 46 10.85 24.22 59.62
N ILE A 47 10.02 24.00 58.60
CA ILE A 47 9.92 22.70 57.95
C ILE A 47 11.07 22.60 56.92
N THR A 48 11.98 21.69 57.13
CA THR A 48 13.05 21.41 56.18
C THR A 48 12.73 20.12 55.44
N VAL A 49 12.70 20.19 54.12
CA VAL A 49 12.52 19.03 53.25
C VAL A 49 13.84 18.69 52.58
N GLU A 50 14.31 17.47 52.81
CA GLU A 50 15.51 16.94 52.13
C GLU A 50 15.09 15.94 51.07
N LEU A 51 15.67 16.10 49.85
CA LEU A 51 15.44 15.26 48.67
C LEU A 51 16.78 14.91 48.03
N ASP A 52 16.83 13.71 47.45
CA ASP A 52 17.94 13.32 46.59
C ASP A 52 17.58 13.65 45.12
N GLY A 53 18.51 14.29 44.44
CA GLY A 53 18.34 14.68 43.05
C GLY A 53 19.61 14.47 42.24
N PHE A 54 19.53 14.80 40.99
CA PHE A 54 20.66 14.73 40.06
C PHE A 54 20.71 15.96 39.18
N PHE A 55 21.90 16.33 38.76
CA PHE A 55 22.10 17.42 37.80
C PHE A 55 21.71 16.98 36.41
N ALA A 56 20.82 17.75 35.76
CA ALA A 56 20.41 17.56 34.40
C ALA A 56 20.79 18.78 33.55
N PRO A 57 21.10 18.61 32.27
CA PRO A 57 21.37 19.74 31.42
C PRO A 57 20.09 20.55 31.17
N THR A 58 20.22 21.85 31.04
CA THR A 58 19.09 22.71 30.68
C THR A 58 18.71 22.53 29.19
N LYS A 59 19.71 22.28 28.33
CA LYS A 59 19.55 22.02 26.91
C LYS A 59 20.29 20.76 26.49
N GLU A 60 19.56 19.83 25.89
CA GLU A 60 20.10 18.59 25.35
C GLU A 60 19.51 18.33 23.94
N HIS A 61 20.34 17.83 23.06
CA HIS A 61 19.94 17.44 21.70
C HIS A 61 20.13 15.94 21.54
N LYS A 62 19.02 15.22 21.46
CA LYS A 62 19.00 13.78 21.23
C LYS A 62 19.16 13.49 19.75
N ILE A 63 20.10 12.60 19.41
CA ILE A 63 20.41 12.23 18.03
C ILE A 63 19.95 10.81 17.81
N SER A 64 19.03 10.67 16.88
CA SER A 64 18.50 9.39 16.40
C SER A 64 18.34 9.43 14.89
N LEU A 65 18.36 8.28 14.24
CA LEU A 65 18.07 8.13 12.82
C LEU A 65 16.73 7.43 12.62
N ASN A 66 16.00 7.90 11.64
CA ASN A 66 14.70 7.34 11.30
C ASN A 66 14.54 7.19 9.77
N PRO A 67 15.36 6.32 9.14
CA PRO A 67 15.25 6.08 7.72
C PRO A 67 13.91 5.43 7.39
N LYS A 68 13.37 5.78 6.20
CA LYS A 68 12.04 5.34 5.74
C LYS A 68 12.09 4.23 4.70
N ALA A 69 13.20 4.12 3.99
CA ALA A 69 13.37 3.14 2.92
C ALA A 69 14.57 2.22 3.13
N TRP A 70 15.59 2.66 3.88
CA TRP A 70 16.83 1.92 4.04
C TRP A 70 17.12 1.58 5.50
N THR A 71 17.17 0.30 5.82
CA THR A 71 17.33 -0.18 7.21
C THR A 71 18.75 -0.57 7.59
N ASP A 72 19.66 -0.73 6.63
CA ASP A 72 21.06 -1.08 6.92
C ASP A 72 21.87 0.18 7.26
N MET A 73 22.08 0.42 8.56
CA MET A 73 22.81 1.56 9.10
C MET A 73 24.13 1.11 9.70
N SER A 74 25.04 0.62 8.85
CA SER A 74 26.37 0.19 9.25
C SER A 74 27.30 1.38 9.47
N ILE A 75 28.04 1.39 10.59
CA ILE A 75 28.93 2.47 10.99
C ILE A 75 30.31 2.27 10.38
N VAL A 76 30.84 3.32 9.78
CA VAL A 76 32.24 3.42 9.34
C VAL A 76 33.09 4.04 10.43
N THR A 77 32.68 5.21 10.95
CA THR A 77 33.36 5.92 12.04
C THR A 77 32.35 6.62 12.94
N ALA A 78 32.67 6.75 14.23
CA ALA A 78 31.89 7.52 15.19
C ALA A 78 32.82 8.34 16.10
N ARG A 79 32.38 9.54 16.48
CA ARG A 79 33.07 10.39 17.49
C ARG A 79 33.03 9.73 18.86
N GLN A 80 34.07 9.92 19.64
CA GLN A 80 34.20 9.30 20.94
C GLN A 80 33.30 9.96 22.00
N HIS A 81 32.92 9.18 22.97
CA HIS A 81 32.18 9.64 24.15
C HIS A 81 32.97 10.71 24.92
N GLY A 82 32.30 11.77 25.36
CA GLY A 82 32.93 12.87 26.11
C GLY A 82 33.68 13.92 25.29
N GLN A 83 33.73 13.80 23.96
CA GLN A 83 34.38 14.80 23.11
C GLN A 83 33.52 16.07 22.98
N ALA A 84 34.20 17.21 22.97
CA ALA A 84 33.58 18.48 22.59
C ALA A 84 33.38 18.52 21.06
N VAL A 85 32.20 18.95 20.61
CA VAL A 85 31.80 19.05 19.21
C VAL A 85 31.24 20.43 18.93
N LYS A 86 31.46 20.91 17.72
CA LYS A 86 30.89 22.15 17.22
C LYS A 86 29.68 21.88 16.32
N LYS A 87 28.78 22.83 16.23
CA LYS A 87 27.63 22.79 15.32
C LYS A 87 28.07 22.51 13.88
N GLY A 88 27.41 21.51 13.23
CA GLY A 88 27.75 21.08 11.87
C GLY A 88 28.90 20.07 11.79
N GLU A 89 29.59 19.78 12.90
CA GLU A 89 30.64 18.78 12.93
C GLU A 89 30.09 17.36 12.77
N LYS A 90 30.73 16.53 11.96
CA LYS A 90 30.30 15.17 11.67
C LYS A 90 30.49 14.27 12.89
N LEU A 91 29.40 13.63 13.33
CA LEU A 91 29.35 12.78 14.51
C LEU A 91 29.54 11.31 14.19
N VAL A 92 28.85 10.84 13.14
CA VAL A 92 28.89 9.46 12.68
C VAL A 92 28.96 9.46 11.17
N THR A 93 29.81 8.59 10.64
CA THR A 93 29.83 8.27 9.21
C THR A 93 29.24 6.87 9.03
N LEU A 94 28.18 6.76 8.27
CA LEU A 94 27.56 5.49 7.89
C LEU A 94 28.06 5.01 6.54
N GLU A 95 27.98 3.72 6.30
CA GLU A 95 28.24 3.14 5.00
C GLU A 95 27.10 3.46 4.05
N THR A 96 27.36 4.27 3.03
CA THR A 96 26.33 4.74 2.10
C THR A 96 26.43 4.11 0.73
N LYS A 97 27.50 3.33 0.44
CA LYS A 97 27.76 2.80 -0.89
C LYS A 97 26.59 1.98 -1.43
N LYS A 98 26.11 1.01 -0.65
CA LYS A 98 25.00 0.14 -1.06
C LYS A 98 23.70 0.93 -1.31
N LEU A 99 23.43 1.95 -0.49
CA LEU A 99 22.28 2.83 -0.69
C LEU A 99 22.44 3.69 -1.95
N SER A 100 23.65 4.22 -2.17
CA SER A 100 23.96 5.00 -3.39
C SER A 100 23.82 4.14 -4.65
N ASP A 101 24.36 2.91 -4.64
CA ASP A 101 24.25 1.97 -5.76
C ASP A 101 22.77 1.59 -6.03
N ALA A 102 21.97 1.42 -4.98
CA ALA A 102 20.54 1.14 -5.10
C ALA A 102 19.76 2.33 -5.67
N ILE A 103 20.10 3.56 -5.27
CA ILE A 103 19.52 4.78 -5.84
C ILE A 103 19.85 4.89 -7.33
N GLU A 104 21.12 4.70 -7.69
CA GLU A 104 21.57 4.76 -9.08
C GLU A 104 20.86 3.71 -9.96
N ALA A 105 20.72 2.48 -9.45
CA ALA A 105 20.00 1.42 -10.15
C ALA A 105 18.51 1.77 -10.34
N ALA A 106 17.87 2.35 -9.31
CA ALA A 106 16.49 2.80 -9.39
C ALA A 106 16.31 3.95 -10.39
N GLU A 107 17.24 4.92 -10.41
CA GLU A 107 17.25 6.03 -11.36
C GLU A 107 17.44 5.57 -12.81
N LYS A 108 18.31 4.59 -13.04
CA LYS A 108 18.52 4.01 -14.38
C LYS A 108 17.29 3.24 -14.88
N ASN A 109 16.55 2.59 -14.00
CA ASN A 109 15.36 1.82 -14.36
C ASN A 109 14.09 2.68 -14.48
N HIS A 110 14.02 3.81 -13.78
CA HIS A 110 12.85 4.68 -13.76
C HIS A 110 12.37 5.12 -15.16
N PRO A 111 13.22 5.56 -16.11
CA PRO A 111 12.78 5.97 -17.44
C PRO A 111 12.08 4.87 -18.23
N SER A 112 12.55 3.63 -18.13
CA SER A 112 11.93 2.48 -18.83
C SER A 112 10.55 2.14 -18.26
N ILE A 113 10.39 2.22 -16.93
CA ILE A 113 9.09 2.00 -16.25
C ILE A 113 8.11 3.12 -16.62
N LYS A 114 8.59 4.36 -16.64
CA LYS A 114 7.78 5.50 -17.06
C LYS A 114 7.33 5.37 -18.51
N LEU A 115 8.24 5.00 -19.42
CA LEU A 115 7.89 4.76 -20.83
C LEU A 115 6.83 3.66 -20.98
N ALA A 116 6.96 2.56 -20.23
CA ALA A 116 5.96 1.49 -20.24
C ALA A 116 4.58 1.98 -19.75
N HIS A 117 4.55 2.85 -18.75
CA HIS A 117 3.33 3.51 -18.28
C HIS A 117 2.72 4.43 -19.36
N ASP A 118 3.53 5.26 -20.01
CA ASP A 118 3.09 6.19 -21.07
C ASP A 118 2.52 5.43 -22.28
N ILE A 119 3.10 4.27 -22.62
CA ILE A 119 2.57 3.37 -23.66
C ILE A 119 1.18 2.86 -23.28
N LEU A 120 1.00 2.36 -22.07
CA LEU A 120 -0.30 1.89 -21.57
C LEU A 120 -1.35 3.01 -21.55
N GLU A 121 -0.96 4.24 -21.22
CA GLU A 121 -1.83 5.41 -21.28
C GLU A 121 -2.30 5.70 -22.72
N ALA A 122 -1.36 5.67 -23.68
CA ALA A 122 -1.66 5.89 -25.09
C ALA A 122 -2.59 4.81 -25.65
N GLU A 123 -2.33 3.53 -25.34
CA GLU A 123 -3.17 2.41 -25.72
C GLU A 123 -4.58 2.53 -25.14
N LEU A 124 -4.70 2.88 -23.86
CA LEU A 124 -5.98 3.07 -23.19
C LEU A 124 -6.79 4.19 -23.88
N LYS A 125 -6.17 5.35 -24.11
CA LYS A 125 -6.81 6.48 -24.82
C LYS A 125 -7.29 6.09 -26.23
N SER A 126 -6.52 5.26 -26.95
CA SER A 126 -6.89 4.74 -28.25
C SER A 126 -8.11 3.81 -28.17
N LEU A 127 -8.10 2.86 -27.21
CA LEU A 127 -9.21 1.95 -26.98
C LEU A 127 -10.49 2.66 -26.55
N GLU A 128 -10.39 3.68 -25.68
CA GLU A 128 -11.53 4.47 -25.24
C GLU A 128 -12.23 5.20 -26.41
N LYS A 129 -11.45 5.62 -27.41
CA LYS A 129 -12.00 6.24 -28.62
C LYS A 129 -12.54 5.24 -29.64
N SER A 130 -11.84 4.10 -29.83
CA SER A 130 -12.19 3.11 -30.84
C SER A 130 -13.33 2.18 -30.42
N THR A 131 -13.37 1.76 -29.15
CA THR A 131 -14.37 0.81 -28.64
C THR A 131 -15.82 1.25 -28.90
N PRO A 132 -16.28 2.49 -28.60
CA PRO A 132 -17.65 2.90 -28.90
C PRO A 132 -17.97 2.87 -30.38
N LYS A 133 -17.02 3.27 -31.24
CA LYS A 133 -17.19 3.27 -32.70
C LYS A 133 -17.30 1.85 -33.22
N THR A 134 -16.46 0.94 -32.75
CA THR A 134 -16.51 -0.48 -33.15
C THR A 134 -17.83 -1.11 -32.72
N ILE A 135 -18.31 -0.84 -31.50
CA ILE A 135 -19.62 -1.31 -31.03
C ILE A 135 -20.74 -0.79 -31.92
N GLN A 136 -20.73 0.51 -32.27
CA GLN A 136 -21.73 1.09 -33.16
C GLN A 136 -21.71 0.47 -34.55
N ASN A 137 -20.51 0.29 -35.12
CA ASN A 137 -20.36 -0.34 -36.45
C ASN A 137 -20.82 -1.80 -36.43
N THR A 138 -20.50 -2.55 -35.38
CA THR A 138 -20.94 -3.95 -35.25
C THR A 138 -22.47 -4.06 -35.13
N LYS A 139 -23.11 -3.16 -34.38
CA LYS A 139 -24.58 -3.08 -34.30
C LYS A 139 -25.20 -2.82 -35.67
N ARG A 140 -24.65 -1.84 -36.40
CA ARG A 140 -25.14 -1.52 -37.76
C ARG A 140 -24.94 -2.68 -38.73
N ALA A 141 -23.77 -3.33 -38.69
CA ALA A 141 -23.47 -4.48 -39.53
C ALA A 141 -24.45 -5.64 -39.25
N LYS A 142 -24.75 -5.90 -38.00
CA LYS A 142 -25.76 -6.89 -37.59
C LYS A 142 -27.15 -6.55 -38.13
N GLN A 143 -27.59 -5.31 -37.94
CA GLN A 143 -28.88 -4.87 -38.45
C GLN A 143 -29.00 -5.11 -39.96
N VAL A 144 -28.00 -4.70 -40.77
CA VAL A 144 -27.96 -4.91 -42.19
C VAL A 144 -27.97 -6.40 -42.57
N ALA A 145 -27.25 -7.23 -41.79
CA ALA A 145 -27.22 -8.67 -42.01
C ALA A 145 -28.60 -9.31 -41.74
N ASP A 146 -29.27 -8.87 -40.64
CA ASP A 146 -30.61 -9.33 -40.29
C ASP A 146 -31.67 -8.94 -41.35
N GLU A 147 -31.62 -7.68 -41.84
CA GLU A 147 -32.52 -7.20 -42.89
C GLU A 147 -32.35 -8.01 -44.18
N LYS A 148 -31.09 -8.29 -44.57
CA LYS A 148 -30.79 -9.14 -45.77
C LYS A 148 -31.28 -10.56 -45.61
N TRP A 149 -31.07 -11.14 -44.40
CA TRP A 149 -31.53 -12.49 -44.10
C TRP A 149 -33.05 -12.58 -44.12
N GLN A 150 -33.74 -11.65 -43.45
CA GLN A 150 -35.20 -11.59 -43.41
C GLN A 150 -35.81 -11.43 -44.80
N TYR A 151 -35.21 -10.57 -45.65
CA TYR A 151 -35.65 -10.44 -47.04
C TYR A 151 -35.45 -11.75 -47.83
N TYR A 152 -34.27 -12.36 -47.72
CA TYR A 152 -33.98 -13.62 -48.43
C TYR A 152 -34.88 -14.75 -47.94
N GLU A 153 -35.08 -14.93 -46.66
CA GLU A 153 -35.91 -15.98 -46.05
C GLU A 153 -37.41 -15.84 -46.46
N LYS A 154 -37.93 -14.61 -46.42
CA LYS A 154 -39.36 -14.37 -46.66
C LYS A 154 -39.70 -14.26 -48.14
N THR A 155 -38.82 -13.73 -48.96
CA THR A 155 -39.11 -13.36 -50.36
C THR A 155 -38.08 -13.91 -51.34
N GLY A 156 -36.79 -13.64 -51.15
CA GLY A 156 -35.76 -13.91 -52.12
C GLY A 156 -35.59 -15.38 -52.50
N HIS A 157 -35.75 -16.29 -51.54
CA HIS A 157 -35.68 -17.74 -51.80
C HIS A 157 -36.89 -18.22 -52.63
N ALA A 158 -38.08 -17.77 -52.28
CA ALA A 158 -39.30 -18.12 -53.04
C ALA A 158 -39.27 -17.55 -54.48
N GLU A 159 -38.76 -16.33 -54.62
CA GLU A 159 -38.59 -15.71 -55.93
C GLU A 159 -37.52 -16.39 -56.78
N ALA A 160 -36.43 -16.88 -56.19
CA ALA A 160 -35.41 -17.68 -56.89
C ALA A 160 -35.98 -19.01 -57.41
N ILE A 161 -36.79 -19.70 -56.60
CA ILE A 161 -37.53 -20.91 -57.00
C ILE A 161 -38.43 -20.57 -58.21
N ARG A 162 -39.28 -19.54 -58.06
CA ARG A 162 -40.23 -19.15 -59.15
C ARG A 162 -39.53 -18.74 -60.43
N ALA A 163 -38.41 -18.00 -60.36
CA ALA A 163 -37.61 -17.63 -61.53
C ALA A 163 -37.03 -18.87 -62.23
N THR A 164 -36.58 -19.85 -61.44
CA THR A 164 -36.06 -21.13 -61.92
C THR A 164 -37.19 -21.96 -62.65
N GLU A 165 -38.35 -22.05 -62.03
CA GLU A 165 -39.55 -22.70 -62.61
C GLU A 165 -40.02 -22.00 -63.91
N LEU A 166 -40.04 -20.66 -63.94
CA LEU A 166 -40.35 -19.86 -65.10
C LEU A 166 -39.36 -20.10 -66.23
N SER A 167 -38.07 -20.25 -65.94
CA SER A 167 -37.04 -20.60 -66.93
C SER A 167 -37.32 -21.98 -67.59
N LEU A 168 -37.79 -22.96 -66.75
CA LEU A 168 -38.24 -24.25 -67.34
C LEU A 168 -39.46 -24.12 -68.25
N HIS A 169 -40.41 -23.32 -67.78
CA HIS A 169 -41.62 -23.07 -68.58
C HIS A 169 -41.29 -22.49 -69.93
N PHE A 170 -40.37 -21.50 -70.01
CA PHE A 170 -39.95 -20.94 -71.33
C PHE A 170 -39.20 -21.95 -72.19
N ALA A 171 -38.34 -22.79 -71.61
CA ALA A 171 -37.67 -23.85 -72.36
C ALA A 171 -38.64 -24.90 -72.86
N GLN A 172 -39.70 -25.24 -72.13
CA GLN A 172 -40.77 -26.12 -72.54
C GLN A 172 -41.60 -25.50 -73.70
N GLN A 173 -42.00 -24.20 -73.53
CA GLN A 173 -42.70 -23.49 -74.61
C GLN A 173 -41.92 -23.47 -75.95
N SER A 174 -40.62 -23.17 -75.90
CA SER A 174 -39.76 -23.14 -77.07
C SER A 174 -39.70 -24.51 -77.77
N TYR A 175 -39.64 -25.57 -76.97
CA TYR A 175 -39.71 -26.94 -77.44
C TYR A 175 -41.09 -27.24 -78.12
N ASP A 176 -42.16 -26.89 -77.37
CA ASP A 176 -43.50 -27.16 -77.87
C ASP A 176 -43.79 -26.44 -79.16
N TYR A 177 -43.42 -25.17 -79.33
CA TYR A 177 -43.53 -24.44 -80.62
C TYR A 177 -42.68 -25.03 -81.73
N ALA A 178 -41.43 -25.38 -81.47
CA ALA A 178 -40.56 -25.97 -82.46
C ALA A 178 -41.06 -27.37 -82.90
N LYS A 179 -41.65 -28.11 -81.98
CA LYS A 179 -42.28 -29.41 -82.18
C LYS A 179 -43.52 -29.25 -83.07
N GLU A 180 -44.40 -28.32 -82.71
CA GLU A 180 -45.62 -28.05 -83.43
C GLU A 180 -45.36 -27.58 -84.89
N GLU A 181 -44.39 -26.68 -85.04
CA GLU A 181 -43.96 -26.21 -86.36
C GLU A 181 -43.44 -27.38 -87.25
N TYR A 182 -42.58 -28.23 -86.68
CA TYR A 182 -42.04 -29.38 -87.38
C TYR A 182 -43.15 -30.39 -87.77
N GLU A 183 -44.03 -30.72 -86.83
CA GLU A 183 -45.13 -31.67 -87.02
C GLU A 183 -46.11 -31.14 -88.05
N GLN A 184 -46.43 -29.84 -88.12
CA GLN A 184 -47.30 -29.22 -89.12
C GLN A 184 -46.64 -29.25 -90.48
N LEU A 185 -45.39 -28.87 -90.62
CA LEU A 185 -44.63 -28.90 -91.89
C LEU A 185 -44.45 -30.34 -92.36
N GLN A 186 -44.24 -31.31 -91.49
CA GLN A 186 -44.17 -32.73 -91.87
C GLN A 186 -45.49 -33.23 -92.43
N LYS A 187 -46.63 -32.89 -91.77
CA LYS A 187 -47.97 -33.24 -92.27
C LYS A 187 -48.29 -32.61 -93.62
N MET A 188 -47.93 -31.35 -93.85
CA MET A 188 -48.09 -30.66 -95.11
C MET A 188 -47.27 -31.32 -96.21
N TYR A 189 -46.01 -31.66 -95.89
CA TYR A 189 -45.09 -32.35 -96.82
C TYR A 189 -45.57 -33.76 -97.20
N GLU A 190 -46.12 -34.50 -96.21
CA GLU A 190 -46.70 -35.85 -96.49
C GLU A 190 -48.01 -35.82 -97.23
N ALA A 191 -48.74 -34.69 -97.20
CA ALA A 191 -50.05 -34.52 -97.95
C ALA A 191 -49.93 -33.98 -99.37
N ASP A 192 -48.79 -33.37 -99.69
CA ASP A 192 -48.55 -32.75 -101.02
C ASP A 192 -47.58 -33.60 -101.83
N ASP A 193 -48.05 -34.10 -102.95
CA ASP A 193 -47.33 -35.00 -103.86
C ASP A 193 -46.28 -34.26 -104.75
N LEU A 194 -46.01 -32.99 -104.50
CA LEU A 194 -45.09 -32.10 -105.23
C LEU A 194 -43.82 -31.82 -104.30
N THR A 195 -42.74 -32.49 -104.63
CA THR A 195 -41.44 -32.26 -103.97
C THR A 195 -40.67 -31.13 -104.66
N GLU A 196 -40.86 -29.88 -104.24
CA GLU A 196 -39.96 -28.78 -104.58
C GLU A 196 -38.75 -28.75 -103.61
N GLU A 197 -37.48 -28.58 -104.15
CA GLU A 197 -36.24 -28.52 -103.33
C GLU A 197 -36.30 -27.47 -102.19
N THR A 198 -37.10 -26.43 -102.34
CA THR A 198 -37.31 -25.36 -101.35
C THR A 198 -38.07 -25.83 -100.11
N GLU A 199 -39.07 -26.72 -100.28
CA GLU A 199 -39.88 -27.26 -99.16
C GLU A 199 -39.08 -28.28 -98.36
N GLU A 200 -38.24 -29.09 -98.98
CA GLU A 200 -37.32 -29.98 -98.24
C GLU A 200 -36.33 -29.20 -97.32
N ILE A 201 -35.80 -28.06 -97.80
CA ILE A 201 -34.94 -27.20 -97.05
C ILE A 201 -35.69 -26.63 -95.83
N ILE A 202 -36.93 -26.19 -95.96
CA ILE A 202 -37.77 -25.67 -94.91
C ILE A 202 -38.00 -26.75 -93.81
N LEU A 203 -38.46 -27.95 -94.28
CA LEU A 203 -38.67 -29.10 -93.38
C LEU A 203 -37.38 -29.52 -92.66
N ARG A 204 -36.22 -29.55 -93.27
CA ARG A 204 -34.92 -29.83 -92.72
C ARG A 204 -34.55 -28.79 -91.67
N ARG A 205 -34.79 -27.51 -91.89
CA ARG A 205 -34.58 -26.42 -90.92
C ARG A 205 -35.49 -26.56 -89.73
N ALA A 206 -36.78 -26.85 -89.91
CA ALA A 206 -37.72 -27.06 -88.83
C ALA A 206 -37.34 -28.27 -87.99
N LYS A 207 -36.92 -29.40 -88.58
CA LYS A 207 -36.42 -30.58 -87.93
C LYS A 207 -35.16 -30.25 -87.08
N SER A 208 -34.21 -29.57 -87.67
CA SER A 208 -33.01 -29.16 -86.99
C SER A 208 -33.29 -28.16 -85.78
N SER A 209 -34.32 -27.30 -85.95
CA SER A 209 -34.80 -26.43 -84.86
C SER A 209 -35.44 -27.24 -83.71
N PHE A 210 -36.29 -28.20 -84.05
CA PHE A 210 -36.91 -29.10 -83.10
C PHE A 210 -35.88 -29.96 -82.32
N GLU A 211 -34.89 -30.55 -83.02
CA GLU A 211 -33.82 -31.33 -82.41
C GLU A 211 -33.00 -30.47 -81.44
N ARG A 212 -32.67 -29.24 -81.86
CA ARG A 212 -31.96 -28.29 -80.99
C ARG A 212 -32.80 -27.88 -79.80
N SER A 213 -34.10 -27.56 -79.96
CA SER A 213 -34.95 -27.18 -78.82
C SER A 213 -35.23 -28.37 -77.90
N SER A 214 -35.32 -29.60 -78.43
CA SER A 214 -35.42 -30.83 -77.63
C SER A 214 -34.19 -31.04 -76.71
N GLU A 215 -33.00 -30.91 -77.28
CA GLU A 215 -31.77 -31.05 -76.51
C GLU A 215 -31.60 -29.88 -75.52
N SER A 216 -31.96 -28.65 -75.91
CA SER A 216 -31.98 -27.49 -74.99
C SER A 216 -32.90 -27.70 -73.79
N LEU A 217 -34.14 -28.23 -74.04
CA LEU A 217 -35.09 -28.57 -73.01
C LEU A 217 -34.53 -29.66 -72.05
N ARG A 218 -33.94 -30.73 -72.64
CA ARG A 218 -33.32 -31.80 -71.84
C ARG A 218 -32.24 -31.26 -70.86
N LEU A 219 -31.33 -30.43 -71.39
CA LEU A 219 -30.27 -29.81 -70.62
C LEU A 219 -30.85 -28.84 -69.57
N SER A 220 -31.88 -28.07 -69.93
CA SER A 220 -32.58 -27.15 -69.02
C SER A 220 -33.23 -27.90 -67.87
N LYS A 221 -33.94 -29.02 -68.13
CA LYS A 221 -34.53 -29.88 -67.12
C LYS A 221 -33.49 -30.40 -66.18
N MET A 222 -32.33 -30.88 -66.61
CA MET A 222 -31.25 -31.35 -65.76
C MET A 222 -30.67 -30.22 -64.86
N ARG A 223 -30.44 -29.05 -65.44
CA ARG A 223 -29.90 -27.88 -64.73
C ARG A 223 -30.90 -27.42 -63.68
N ILE A 224 -32.14 -27.28 -63.99
CA ILE A 224 -33.19 -26.78 -63.13
C ILE A 224 -33.48 -27.78 -62.01
N ASP A 225 -33.51 -29.08 -62.29
CA ASP A 225 -33.68 -30.12 -61.28
C ASP A 225 -32.55 -30.04 -60.22
N ARG A 226 -31.31 -29.86 -60.67
CA ARG A 226 -30.18 -29.64 -59.83
C ARG A 226 -30.32 -28.33 -58.99
N GLU A 227 -30.76 -27.26 -59.69
CA GLU A 227 -30.93 -25.94 -59.01
C GLU A 227 -31.96 -26.01 -57.87
N LEU A 228 -33.15 -26.59 -58.17
CA LEU A 228 -34.25 -26.70 -57.21
C LEU A 228 -33.97 -27.70 -56.09
N LYS A 229 -33.32 -28.83 -56.36
CA LYS A 229 -33.12 -29.90 -55.38
C LYS A 229 -31.85 -29.76 -54.58
N ILE A 230 -30.81 -29.08 -55.09
CA ILE A 230 -29.48 -29.02 -54.47
C ILE A 230 -29.07 -27.57 -54.21
N THR A 231 -28.98 -26.74 -55.31
CA THR A 231 -28.32 -25.42 -55.18
C THR A 231 -29.10 -24.47 -54.26
N LEU A 232 -30.39 -24.28 -54.52
CA LEU A 232 -31.22 -23.36 -53.73
C LEU A 232 -31.41 -23.80 -52.27
N PRO A 233 -31.66 -25.11 -51.97
CA PRO A 233 -31.66 -25.57 -50.57
C PRO A 233 -30.32 -25.41 -49.83
N GLU A 234 -29.20 -25.70 -50.50
CA GLU A 234 -27.86 -25.49 -49.92
C GLU A 234 -27.57 -23.99 -49.69
N GLN A 235 -27.98 -23.11 -50.61
CA GLN A 235 -27.85 -21.67 -50.45
C GLN A 235 -28.69 -21.15 -49.29
N LEU A 236 -29.91 -21.68 -49.08
CA LEU A 236 -30.75 -21.36 -47.92
C LEU A 236 -30.05 -21.76 -46.60
N LYS A 237 -29.50 -22.99 -46.52
CA LYS A 237 -28.76 -23.47 -45.38
C LYS A 237 -27.51 -22.61 -45.10
N SER A 238 -26.75 -22.30 -46.16
CA SER A 238 -25.54 -21.47 -46.09
C SER A 238 -25.84 -20.06 -45.57
N ASN A 239 -26.89 -19.42 -46.08
CA ASN A 239 -27.30 -18.08 -45.69
C ASN A 239 -27.80 -18.08 -44.24
N ARG A 240 -28.50 -19.15 -43.78
CA ARG A 240 -28.91 -19.31 -42.39
C ARG A 240 -27.69 -19.45 -41.48
N ALA A 241 -26.74 -20.34 -41.80
CA ALA A 241 -25.53 -20.53 -41.03
C ALA A 241 -24.69 -19.23 -40.93
N GLN A 242 -24.63 -18.47 -42.05
CA GLN A 242 -23.95 -17.17 -42.05
C GLN A 242 -24.64 -16.16 -41.11
N ASN A 243 -25.97 -16.13 -41.10
CA ASN A 243 -26.70 -15.25 -40.18
C ASN A 243 -26.51 -15.65 -38.69
N GLU A 244 -26.50 -16.94 -38.38
CA GLU A 244 -26.19 -17.46 -37.06
C GLU A 244 -24.76 -17.09 -36.63
N MET A 245 -23.77 -17.21 -37.53
CA MET A 245 -22.40 -16.80 -37.25
C MET A 245 -22.28 -15.29 -37.02
N ASN A 246 -23.02 -14.48 -37.79
CA ASN A 246 -23.08 -13.03 -37.59
C ASN A 246 -23.64 -12.68 -36.20
N GLU A 247 -24.65 -13.43 -35.70
CA GLU A 247 -25.22 -13.28 -34.36
C GLU A 247 -24.17 -13.58 -33.31
N ILE A 248 -23.48 -14.74 -33.42
CA ILE A 248 -22.42 -15.13 -32.47
C ILE A 248 -21.31 -14.07 -32.44
N THR A 249 -20.83 -13.66 -33.62
CA THR A 249 -19.76 -12.64 -33.71
C THR A 249 -20.20 -11.30 -33.13
N HIS A 250 -21.45 -10.92 -33.32
CA HIS A 250 -22.02 -9.72 -32.72
C HIS A 250 -22.03 -9.83 -31.19
N GLN A 251 -22.55 -10.93 -30.64
CA GLN A 251 -22.60 -11.17 -29.17
C GLN A 251 -21.21 -11.17 -28.57
N ASP A 252 -20.27 -11.88 -29.18
CA ASP A 252 -18.88 -11.91 -28.73
C ASP A 252 -18.22 -10.52 -28.69
N THR A 253 -18.43 -9.74 -29.75
CA THR A 253 -17.90 -8.38 -29.82
C THR A 253 -18.50 -7.49 -28.73
N MET A 254 -19.82 -7.59 -28.52
CA MET A 254 -20.55 -6.79 -27.54
C MET A 254 -20.11 -7.11 -26.10
N ILE A 255 -19.72 -8.35 -25.83
CA ILE A 255 -19.26 -8.80 -24.50
C ILE A 255 -17.75 -8.52 -24.30
N ASN A 256 -16.95 -8.93 -25.28
CA ASN A 256 -15.49 -8.96 -25.09
C ASN A 256 -14.84 -7.58 -25.25
N LEU A 257 -15.35 -6.74 -26.15
CA LEU A 257 -14.74 -5.43 -26.39
C LEU A 257 -14.81 -4.49 -25.17
N PRO A 258 -15.95 -4.36 -24.45
CA PRO A 258 -15.98 -3.62 -23.18
C PRO A 258 -15.10 -4.22 -22.08
N ARG A 259 -14.99 -5.56 -22.03
CA ARG A 259 -14.12 -6.25 -21.06
C ARG A 259 -12.65 -5.93 -21.30
N THR A 260 -12.21 -5.99 -22.57
CA THR A 260 -10.84 -5.63 -22.95
C THR A 260 -10.51 -4.18 -22.58
N LEU A 261 -11.45 -3.26 -22.80
CA LEU A 261 -11.28 -1.87 -22.36
C LEU A 261 -11.14 -1.78 -20.84
N GLN A 262 -11.97 -2.52 -20.10
CA GLN A 262 -11.90 -2.54 -18.62
C GLN A 262 -10.60 -3.14 -18.11
N GLU A 263 -10.10 -4.22 -18.71
CA GLU A 263 -8.80 -4.82 -18.39
C GLU A 263 -7.65 -3.83 -18.60
N LYS A 264 -7.69 -3.07 -19.72
CA LYS A 264 -6.68 -2.03 -19.98
C LYS A 264 -6.74 -0.91 -18.95
N ARG A 265 -7.93 -0.50 -18.50
CA ARG A 265 -8.09 0.47 -17.41
C ARG A 265 -7.45 -0.02 -16.12
N PHE A 266 -7.71 -1.27 -15.73
CA PHE A 266 -7.08 -1.86 -14.55
C PHE A 266 -5.56 -1.96 -14.68
N SER A 267 -5.06 -2.34 -15.84
CA SER A 267 -3.63 -2.42 -16.11
C SER A 267 -2.95 -1.05 -16.02
N PHE A 268 -3.56 -0.02 -16.58
CA PHE A 268 -3.10 1.36 -16.47
C PHE A 268 -3.09 1.85 -15.03
N GLU A 269 -4.19 1.65 -14.28
CA GLU A 269 -4.28 2.04 -12.88
C GLU A 269 -3.27 1.32 -11.99
N LYS A 270 -3.00 0.04 -12.29
CA LYS A 270 -1.94 -0.72 -11.61
C LYS A 270 -0.58 -0.12 -11.92
N SER A 271 -0.27 0.11 -13.19
CA SER A 271 1.01 0.71 -13.61
C SER A 271 1.23 2.08 -12.99
N ARG A 272 0.18 2.92 -12.92
CA ARG A 272 0.24 4.24 -12.26
C ARG A 272 0.60 4.13 -10.77
N ARG A 273 -0.05 3.20 -10.06
CA ARG A 273 0.26 2.97 -8.63
C ARG A 273 1.68 2.44 -8.43
N ASP A 274 2.14 1.57 -9.31
CA ASP A 274 3.48 1.00 -9.21
C ASP A 274 4.56 2.05 -9.53
N LEU A 275 4.34 2.89 -10.53
CA LEU A 275 5.21 4.03 -10.84
C LEU A 275 5.30 4.99 -9.64
N ASN A 276 4.17 5.42 -9.08
CA ASN A 276 4.14 6.31 -7.91
C ASN A 276 4.90 5.71 -6.71
N LYS A 277 4.74 4.41 -6.45
CA LYS A 277 5.48 3.73 -5.37
C LYS A 277 6.99 3.76 -5.58
N ILE A 278 7.43 3.56 -6.83
CA ILE A 278 8.85 3.60 -7.19
C ILE A 278 9.40 5.01 -6.99
N GLU A 279 8.68 6.03 -7.44
CA GLU A 279 9.06 7.44 -7.27
C GLU A 279 9.12 7.85 -5.79
N GLU A 280 8.09 7.49 -5.02
CA GLU A 280 8.08 7.73 -3.57
C GLU A 280 9.24 7.02 -2.85
N ASN A 281 9.52 5.76 -3.23
CA ASN A 281 10.62 5.01 -2.64
C ASN A 281 11.97 5.64 -2.99
N LEU A 282 12.16 6.08 -4.22
CA LEU A 282 13.37 6.78 -4.66
C LEU A 282 13.58 8.08 -3.87
N ILE A 283 12.52 8.85 -3.65
CA ILE A 283 12.57 10.07 -2.81
C ILE A 283 12.95 9.72 -1.38
N LYS A 284 12.35 8.67 -0.80
CA LYS A 284 12.67 8.19 0.56
C LYS A 284 14.13 7.76 0.67
N MET A 285 14.64 6.99 -0.29
CA MET A 285 16.04 6.56 -0.32
C MET A 285 17.01 7.74 -0.41
N LYS A 286 16.73 8.76 -1.23
CA LYS A 286 17.54 10.01 -1.31
C LYS A 286 17.51 10.78 0.01
N ASN A 287 16.36 10.89 0.65
CA ASN A 287 16.23 11.53 1.96
C ASN A 287 17.00 10.76 3.04
N ASP A 288 16.95 9.44 3.02
CA ASP A 288 17.69 8.58 3.94
C ASP A 288 19.22 8.78 3.72
N LEU A 289 19.66 8.81 2.47
CA LEU A 289 21.06 9.08 2.14
C LEU A 289 21.55 10.44 2.72
N ASN A 290 20.73 11.47 2.59
CA ASN A 290 21.02 12.79 3.17
C ASN A 290 21.06 12.74 4.70
N SER A 291 20.15 12.03 5.33
CA SER A 291 20.05 11.88 6.79
C SER A 291 21.21 11.09 7.39
N PHE A 292 21.89 10.25 6.59
CA PHE A 292 23.05 9.49 7.01
C PHE A 292 24.31 10.35 7.19
N ASN A 293 24.27 11.59 6.80
CA ASN A 293 25.29 12.59 7.16
C ASN A 293 24.96 13.21 8.52
N VAL A 294 25.19 12.45 9.59
CA VAL A 294 24.85 12.83 10.97
C VAL A 294 25.80 13.90 11.47
N THR A 295 25.30 15.11 11.66
CA THR A 295 26.07 16.27 12.16
C THR A 295 25.52 16.78 13.48
N ALA A 296 26.36 17.50 14.23
CA ALA A 296 25.99 18.13 15.49
C ALA A 296 25.02 19.30 15.26
N PRO A 297 23.84 19.32 15.88
CA PRO A 297 22.87 20.42 15.77
C PRO A 297 23.29 21.69 16.53
N ALA A 298 24.14 21.54 17.56
CA ALA A 298 24.64 22.63 18.40
C ALA A 298 26.06 22.34 18.91
N ASP A 299 26.72 23.38 19.45
CA ASP A 299 27.97 23.22 20.15
C ASP A 299 27.74 22.53 21.49
N GLY A 300 28.62 21.61 21.89
CA GLY A 300 28.43 20.92 23.14
C GLY A 300 29.41 19.76 23.39
N VAL A 301 29.08 18.96 24.37
CA VAL A 301 29.81 17.73 24.68
C VAL A 301 28.94 16.54 24.29
N LEU A 302 29.54 15.60 23.59
CA LEU A 302 28.87 14.41 23.06
C LEU A 302 28.85 13.30 24.12
N PHE A 303 27.67 12.74 24.35
CA PHE A 303 27.46 11.56 25.23
C PHE A 303 26.80 10.44 24.43
N TYR A 304 27.16 9.19 24.70
CA TYR A 304 26.54 8.03 24.11
C TYR A 304 25.22 7.68 24.81
N GLY A 305 24.20 7.42 24.03
CA GLY A 305 22.87 7.04 24.50
C GLY A 305 22.04 8.22 25.02
N MET A 306 21.07 7.90 25.85
CA MET A 306 20.09 8.84 26.40
C MET A 306 20.21 8.93 27.90
N ASN A 307 20.14 10.14 28.46
CA ASN A 307 19.96 10.38 29.90
C ASN A 307 18.46 10.25 30.24
N LYS A 308 18.15 9.39 31.22
CA LYS A 308 16.82 9.28 31.83
C LYS A 308 16.99 9.30 33.34
N ASP A 309 16.35 10.26 33.98
CA ASP A 309 16.35 10.40 35.42
C ASP A 309 17.79 10.38 36.05
N GLY A 310 18.70 11.11 35.40
CA GLY A 310 20.10 11.24 35.83
C GLY A 310 21.01 10.05 35.50
N LYS A 311 20.49 9.01 34.88
CA LYS A 311 21.26 7.82 34.47
C LYS A 311 21.39 7.72 32.98
N TRP A 312 22.57 7.37 32.49
CA TRP A 312 22.81 7.06 31.06
C TRP A 312 22.34 5.63 30.78
N VAL A 313 21.05 5.47 30.45
CA VAL A 313 20.39 4.16 30.47
C VAL A 313 20.90 3.26 29.33
N THR A 314 21.25 3.82 28.16
CA THR A 314 21.62 3.07 26.96
C THR A 314 23.10 3.17 26.59
N SER A 315 23.93 3.90 27.38
CA SER A 315 25.31 4.23 26.99
C SER A 315 26.18 3.00 26.69
N ALA A 316 26.16 1.98 27.58
CA ALA A 316 26.96 0.76 27.40
C ALA A 316 26.52 -0.09 26.19
N ALA A 317 25.22 -0.16 25.93
CA ALA A 317 24.67 -0.89 24.78
C ALA A 317 25.00 -0.19 23.45
N VAL A 318 24.86 1.14 23.45
CA VAL A 318 25.16 1.99 22.32
C VAL A 318 26.66 2.03 22.02
N ALA A 319 27.52 2.09 23.04
CA ALA A 319 28.97 2.05 22.86
C ALA A 319 29.44 0.81 22.06
N LYS A 320 28.80 -0.34 22.29
CA LYS A 320 29.09 -1.58 21.53
C LYS A 320 28.67 -1.51 20.04
N LYS A 321 27.71 -0.64 19.74
CA LYS A 321 27.23 -0.42 18.36
C LYS A 321 28.03 0.66 17.64
N LEU A 322 28.53 1.68 18.35
CA LEU A 322 29.27 2.84 17.78
C LEU A 322 30.75 2.51 17.50
N ILE A 323 30.99 1.37 16.92
CA ILE A 323 32.31 0.89 16.46
C ILE A 323 32.25 0.61 14.94
N PRO A 324 33.38 0.61 14.22
CA PRO A 324 33.41 0.24 12.82
C PRO A 324 32.75 -1.13 12.58
N GLY A 325 31.83 -1.23 11.63
CA GLY A 325 31.02 -2.41 11.35
C GLY A 325 29.81 -2.61 12.28
N GLY A 326 29.65 -1.79 13.34
CA GLY A 326 28.46 -1.84 14.18
C GLY A 326 27.21 -1.33 13.46
N LYS A 327 26.02 -1.73 13.93
CA LYS A 327 24.73 -1.37 13.30
C LYS A 327 23.87 -0.58 14.25
N LEU A 328 23.36 0.55 13.78
CA LEU A 328 22.35 1.34 14.48
C LEU A 328 20.94 0.77 14.25
N THR A 329 20.06 1.05 15.19
CA THR A 329 18.65 0.69 15.10
C THR A 329 17.82 1.96 14.84
N SER A 330 16.81 1.87 13.99
CA SER A 330 15.90 3.00 13.73
C SER A 330 15.22 3.44 15.04
N HIS A 331 15.02 4.75 15.18
CA HIS A 331 14.43 5.42 16.36
C HIS A 331 15.24 5.33 17.66
N GLU A 332 16.37 4.66 17.68
CA GLU A 332 17.23 4.59 18.85
C GLU A 332 18.02 5.90 19.02
N VAL A 333 17.95 6.50 20.21
CA VAL A 333 18.82 7.63 20.56
C VAL A 333 20.21 7.07 20.87
N PHE A 334 21.13 7.24 19.93
CA PHE A 334 22.48 6.69 20.07
C PHE A 334 23.49 7.72 20.58
N MET A 335 23.20 9.02 20.42
CA MET A 335 24.04 10.10 20.97
C MET A 335 23.16 11.22 21.52
N THR A 336 23.69 11.93 22.51
CA THR A 336 23.08 13.16 23.05
C THR A 336 24.17 14.21 23.17
N ILE A 337 23.91 15.38 22.60
CA ILE A 337 24.81 16.55 22.79
C ILE A 337 24.23 17.41 23.88
N ILE A 338 25.08 17.77 24.85
CA ILE A 338 24.78 18.68 25.94
C ILE A 338 25.46 20.00 25.66
N GLU A 339 24.69 21.07 25.57
CA GLU A 339 25.24 22.42 25.44
C GLU A 339 25.95 22.83 26.75
N PRO A 340 27.17 23.43 26.70
CA PRO A 340 27.82 23.98 27.85
C PRO A 340 27.02 25.17 28.40
N GLY A 341 26.34 24.97 29.53
CA GLY A 341 25.46 25.99 30.08
C GLY A 341 25.01 25.69 31.49
N ALA A 342 23.95 26.37 31.91
CA ALA A 342 23.37 26.16 33.23
C ALA A 342 22.81 24.75 33.38
N LEU A 343 23.10 24.13 34.50
CA LEU A 343 22.51 22.88 34.94
C LEU A 343 21.24 23.17 35.73
N LYS A 344 20.31 22.25 35.70
CA LYS A 344 19.14 22.21 36.59
C LYS A 344 19.23 20.96 37.45
N LEU A 345 18.65 20.99 38.61
CA LEU A 345 18.52 19.81 39.46
C LEU A 345 17.11 19.21 39.27
N ILE A 346 17.08 17.91 39.13
CA ILE A 346 15.82 17.16 39.10
C ILE A 346 15.83 16.21 40.31
N ALA A 347 14.78 16.25 41.14
CA ALA A 347 14.64 15.38 42.29
C ALA A 347 13.27 14.70 42.27
N ALA A 348 13.24 13.42 42.62
CA ALA A 348 11.98 12.71 42.86
C ALA A 348 11.40 13.13 44.22
N ILE A 349 10.09 13.35 44.27
CA ILE A 349 9.40 13.78 45.48
C ILE A 349 8.63 12.58 46.04
N PRO A 350 8.94 12.12 47.24
CA PRO A 350 8.07 11.20 47.95
C PRO A 350 6.70 11.84 48.22
N GLU A 351 5.63 11.11 48.02
CA GLU A 351 4.25 11.62 48.17
C GLU A 351 3.99 12.36 49.50
N PRO A 352 4.45 11.89 50.67
CA PRO A 352 4.24 12.60 51.95
C PRO A 352 4.89 14.00 52.00
N LYS A 353 5.90 14.26 51.20
CA LYS A 353 6.60 15.54 51.14
C LYS A 353 6.02 16.53 50.13
N LEU A 354 5.10 16.09 49.30
CA LEU A 354 4.56 16.88 48.19
C LEU A 354 3.77 18.10 48.66
N ALA A 355 3.05 17.99 49.76
CA ALA A 355 2.22 19.07 50.30
C ALA A 355 3.04 20.31 50.74
N ASN A 356 4.29 20.11 51.11
CA ASN A 356 5.16 21.17 51.64
C ASN A 356 5.99 21.87 50.56
N LEU A 357 5.84 21.48 49.29
CA LEU A 357 6.62 22.00 48.17
C LEU A 357 5.80 22.90 47.29
N LYS A 358 6.30 24.11 47.01
CA LYS A 358 5.71 25.09 46.11
C LYS A 358 6.75 25.63 45.13
N ASP A 359 6.28 26.04 43.97
CA ASP A 359 7.11 26.73 42.98
C ASP A 359 7.62 28.05 43.62
N GLY A 360 8.86 28.40 43.28
CA GLY A 360 9.48 29.62 43.76
C GLY A 360 10.24 29.52 45.13
N MET A 361 10.17 28.39 45.85
CA MET A 361 10.93 28.19 47.09
C MET A 361 12.43 28.14 46.83
N VAL A 362 13.21 28.73 47.77
CA VAL A 362 14.68 28.71 47.72
C VAL A 362 15.21 27.37 48.21
N THR A 363 16.24 26.90 47.59
CA THR A 363 16.81 25.59 47.86
C THR A 363 18.33 25.66 47.99
N ASN A 364 18.88 24.91 48.92
CA ASN A 364 20.32 24.69 49.06
C ASN A 364 20.64 23.32 48.43
N ILE A 365 21.57 23.30 47.47
CA ILE A 365 21.98 22.12 46.73
C ILE A 365 23.43 21.79 47.07
N THR A 366 23.66 20.59 47.56
CA THR A 366 24.98 20.09 47.89
C THR A 366 25.31 18.88 47.01
N PRO A 367 26.27 18.98 46.07
CA PRO A 367 26.71 17.83 45.28
C PRO A 367 27.31 16.73 46.16
N VAL A 368 26.96 15.48 45.88
CA VAL A 368 27.52 14.33 46.61
C VAL A 368 29.03 14.20 46.39
N SER A 369 29.49 14.57 45.19
CA SER A 369 30.93 14.54 44.83
C SER A 369 31.78 15.60 45.53
N ASN A 370 31.17 16.69 45.99
CA ASN A 370 31.86 17.77 46.69
C ASN A 370 30.95 18.33 47.83
N PRO A 371 30.95 17.73 49.01
CA PRO A 371 30.06 18.12 50.12
C PRO A 371 30.33 19.54 50.68
N THR A 372 31.45 20.14 50.36
CA THR A 372 31.79 21.51 50.79
C THR A 372 31.18 22.58 49.89
N LEU A 373 30.75 22.22 48.71
CA LEU A 373 30.15 23.11 47.75
C LEU A 373 28.63 23.25 48.01
N ASN A 374 28.22 24.45 48.41
CA ASN A 374 26.81 24.77 48.56
C ASN A 374 26.37 25.72 47.43
N LEU A 375 25.37 25.30 46.69
CA LEU A 375 24.79 26.05 45.57
C LEU A 375 23.39 26.51 45.99
N SER A 376 23.06 27.74 45.65
CA SER A 376 21.70 28.26 45.78
C SER A 376 20.90 27.95 44.53
N GLY A 377 19.64 27.60 44.70
CA GLY A 377 18.71 27.36 43.62
C GLY A 377 17.29 27.78 43.95
N LYS A 378 16.46 27.80 42.98
CA LYS A 378 15.03 28.12 43.13
C LYS A 378 14.20 27.07 42.45
N ILE A 379 13.12 26.60 43.10
CA ILE A 379 12.17 25.66 42.51
C ILE A 379 11.49 26.34 41.34
N GLU A 380 11.71 25.83 40.13
CA GLU A 380 11.06 26.29 38.90
C GLU A 380 9.68 25.67 38.77
N LYS A 381 9.58 24.36 39.01
CA LYS A 381 8.36 23.59 38.81
C LYS A 381 8.28 22.37 39.70
N VAL A 382 7.13 22.19 40.36
CA VAL A 382 6.73 20.95 40.99
C VAL A 382 5.77 20.19 40.08
N ASN A 383 6.23 19.10 39.51
CA ASN A 383 5.39 18.24 38.67
C ASN A 383 4.60 17.28 39.56
N ARG A 384 3.26 17.36 39.50
CA ARG A 384 2.32 16.60 40.33
C ARG A 384 1.58 15.51 39.55
N VAL A 385 2.27 14.87 38.60
CA VAL A 385 1.68 13.76 37.87
C VAL A 385 1.62 12.54 38.79
N PRO A 386 0.46 11.92 39.02
CA PRO A 386 0.32 10.73 39.82
C PRO A 386 1.32 9.63 39.44
N GLY A 387 2.06 9.11 40.41
CA GLY A 387 3.10 8.09 40.20
C GLY A 387 4.47 8.59 39.71
N ALA A 388 4.61 9.90 39.38
CA ALA A 388 5.86 10.49 38.89
C ALA A 388 6.04 11.93 39.41
N TYR A 389 6.00 12.10 40.74
CA TYR A 389 6.22 13.42 41.35
C TYR A 389 7.67 13.82 41.23
N GLN A 390 7.95 14.94 40.58
CA GLN A 390 9.31 15.44 40.35
C GLN A 390 9.38 16.95 40.60
N LEU A 391 10.53 17.37 41.09
CA LEU A 391 10.89 18.74 41.31
C LEU A 391 11.99 19.15 40.32
N THR A 392 11.84 20.28 39.68
CA THR A 392 12.90 20.91 38.90
C THR A 392 13.34 22.20 39.56
N THR A 393 14.64 22.34 39.82
CA THR A 393 15.25 23.50 40.48
C THR A 393 16.28 24.13 39.56
N SER A 394 16.22 25.43 39.33
CA SER A 394 17.31 26.20 38.73
C SER A 394 18.50 26.32 39.69
N ILE A 395 19.67 26.41 39.16
CA ILE A 395 20.93 26.55 39.94
C ILE A 395 21.52 27.91 39.59
N GLU A 396 21.81 28.70 40.62
CA GLU A 396 22.46 29.98 40.44
C GLU A 396 23.97 29.79 40.30
N GLY A 397 24.54 30.34 39.21
CA GLY A 397 25.96 30.28 38.95
C GLY A 397 26.36 29.15 37.98
N LYS A 398 27.51 29.33 37.32
CA LYS A 398 28.12 28.31 36.43
C LYS A 398 29.26 27.65 37.21
N ASN A 399 29.15 26.35 37.42
CA ASN A 399 30.24 25.57 38.00
C ASN A 399 30.73 24.54 36.95
N LYS A 400 31.99 24.65 36.53
CA LYS A 400 32.61 23.79 35.52
C LYS A 400 32.89 22.35 36.01
N GLU A 401 32.87 22.13 37.33
CA GLU A 401 33.14 20.84 37.94
C GLU A 401 31.90 19.93 37.98
N LEU A 402 30.71 20.50 37.76
CA LEU A 402 29.46 19.75 37.76
C LEU A 402 29.15 19.18 36.39
N LEU A 403 28.94 17.88 36.38
CA LEU A 403 28.57 17.15 35.17
C LEU A 403 27.14 16.64 35.26
N PRO A 404 26.41 16.59 34.16
CA PRO A 404 25.09 15.98 34.07
C PRO A 404 25.14 14.51 34.55
N GLY A 405 24.18 14.12 35.38
CA GLY A 405 24.11 12.79 35.95
C GLY A 405 24.76 12.66 37.36
N MET A 406 25.49 13.67 37.81
CA MET A 406 25.98 13.69 39.20
C MET A 406 24.83 13.83 40.19
N SER A 407 24.92 13.15 41.31
CA SER A 407 23.90 13.19 42.37
C SER A 407 24.13 14.39 43.31
N ALA A 408 23.06 14.94 43.85
CA ALA A 408 23.08 16.02 44.81
C ALA A 408 21.99 15.85 45.89
N LYS A 409 22.25 16.38 47.07
CA LYS A 409 21.24 16.54 48.11
C LYS A 409 20.63 17.93 48.01
N LEU A 410 19.34 17.99 48.04
CA LEU A 410 18.55 19.21 48.01
C LEU A 410 17.89 19.46 49.35
N LYS A 411 18.14 20.62 49.93
CA LYS A 411 17.54 21.06 51.20
C LYS A 411 16.68 22.28 50.95
N ILE A 412 15.39 22.16 51.21
CA ILE A 412 14.37 23.21 51.01
C ILE A 412 13.96 23.74 52.38
N ILE A 413 13.96 25.04 52.51
CA ILE A 413 13.67 25.70 53.78
C ILE A 413 12.40 26.53 53.70
#